data_6d848158f8f699645e72d8db6c8ff010
#
_entry.id   6d848158f8f699645e72d8db6c8ff010
#
_cell.length_a   1.000
_cell.length_b   1.000
_cell.length_c   1.000
_cell.angle_alpha   90.00
_cell.angle_beta   90.00
_cell.angle_gamma   90.00
#
_symmetry.space_group_name_H-M   'P 1'
#
loop_
_entity.id
_entity.type
_entity.pdbx_description
1 polymer ?
#
loop_
_entity_poly.entity_id
_entity_poly.type
_entity_poly.pdbx_seq_one_letter_code
_entity_poly.pdbx_strand_id
1 'polypeptide(L)'
;LQMWLQMVWYISRCPIGSTIVLDEPDVYMHPDLQQKIFKIVQRKFRQVIIATHSVEIISLVEPKQIVTVDKRSRKMQYADSYQAVQDLVDNLGGMNNLSLIRLGGARKCVFVEGKDLKLLSKFHELLYPDSNISLEQLPTVSLGGWSRFDEALGAARLFYDQTNGEFKTICILDRDYHFDEEIAELYRKAEENHLNLHVWEKKEIENYILTPQSIFRLIEQPQETYPIFLECLSIELEQLKQQTLGGFMDQLDRNCRGQASSRKYQIATAELEKRWGTLEDRLSVCNGKDLISHI
;
A
#
# COMPACT_ATOMS: atom_id res chain seq x y z
N LEU A 1 -31.32 20.21 -0.15
CA LEU A 1 -31.87 19.36 0.94
C LEU A 1 -33.10 18.54 0.47
N GLN A 2 -34.06 19.14 -0.28
CA GLN A 2 -35.27 18.46 -0.74
C GLN A 2 -34.97 17.21 -1.58
N MET A 3 -34.10 17.34 -2.57
CA MET A 3 -33.68 16.20 -3.43
C MET A 3 -33.06 15.06 -2.61
N TRP A 4 -32.20 15.42 -1.65
CA TRP A 4 -31.57 14.43 -0.77
C TRP A 4 -32.62 13.67 0.06
N LEU A 5 -33.59 14.37 0.65
CA LEU A 5 -34.68 13.76 1.43
C LEU A 5 -35.54 12.82 0.54
N GLN A 6 -35.87 13.24 -0.67
CA GLN A 6 -36.60 12.41 -1.62
C GLN A 6 -35.83 11.15 -2.00
N MET A 7 -34.51 11.26 -2.25
CA MET A 7 -33.65 10.12 -2.55
C MET A 7 -33.57 9.15 -1.37
N VAL A 8 -33.33 9.66 -0.15
CA VAL A 8 -33.28 8.82 1.06
C VAL A 8 -34.64 8.14 1.30
N TRP A 9 -35.74 8.87 1.12
CA TRP A 9 -37.08 8.29 1.24
C TRP A 9 -37.33 7.18 0.22
N TYR A 10 -36.94 7.39 -1.06
CA TYR A 10 -37.02 6.37 -2.11
C TYR A 10 -36.18 5.15 -1.74
N ILE A 11 -34.91 5.35 -1.40
CA ILE A 11 -33.97 4.28 -1.02
C ILE A 11 -34.52 3.50 0.18
N SER A 12 -35.13 4.16 1.17
CA SER A 12 -35.66 3.50 2.37
C SER A 12 -36.75 2.48 2.07
N ARG A 13 -37.53 2.69 1.02
CA ARG A 13 -38.66 1.83 0.59
C ARG A 13 -38.24 0.67 -0.30
N CYS A 14 -37.05 0.71 -0.88
CA CYS A 14 -36.56 -0.39 -1.71
C CYS A 14 -36.18 -1.60 -0.85
N PRO A 15 -36.44 -2.83 -1.31
CA PRO A 15 -36.05 -4.04 -0.60
C PRO A 15 -34.52 -4.14 -0.41
N ILE A 16 -34.08 -4.65 0.73
CA ILE A 16 -32.67 -4.92 1.00
C ILE A 16 -32.19 -6.01 0.04
N GLY A 17 -30.95 -5.86 -0.48
CA GLY A 17 -30.34 -6.84 -1.38
C GLY A 17 -30.84 -6.83 -2.83
N SER A 18 -31.74 -5.90 -3.20
CA SER A 18 -32.17 -5.70 -4.58
C SER A 18 -31.09 -4.96 -5.42
N THR A 19 -31.31 -4.87 -6.73
CA THR A 19 -30.53 -4.00 -7.62
C THR A 19 -31.15 -2.61 -7.64
N ILE A 20 -30.34 -1.57 -7.57
CA ILE A 20 -30.77 -0.18 -7.75
C ILE A 20 -30.06 0.43 -8.96
N VAL A 21 -30.81 1.21 -9.73
CA VAL A 21 -30.29 2.01 -10.85
C VAL A 21 -30.60 3.47 -10.55
N LEU A 22 -29.57 4.31 -10.56
CA LEU A 22 -29.67 5.75 -10.32
C LEU A 22 -29.10 6.50 -11.52
N ASP A 23 -29.87 7.45 -12.02
CA ASP A 23 -29.47 8.31 -13.13
C ASP A 23 -29.31 9.74 -12.61
N GLU A 24 -28.08 10.28 -12.73
CA GLU A 24 -27.67 11.60 -12.24
C GLU A 24 -28.14 11.90 -10.79
N PRO A 25 -27.82 11.02 -9.80
CA PRO A 25 -28.31 11.19 -8.43
C PRO A 25 -27.68 12.38 -7.72
N ASP A 26 -26.66 12.97 -8.29
CA ASP A 26 -25.86 14.08 -7.77
C ASP A 26 -26.47 15.46 -8.08
N VAL A 27 -27.42 15.56 -9.01
CA VAL A 27 -28.01 16.84 -9.44
C VAL A 27 -28.58 17.60 -8.26
N TYR A 28 -28.15 18.85 -8.09
CA TYR A 28 -28.53 19.77 -6.99
C TYR A 28 -28.17 19.28 -5.58
N MET A 29 -27.21 18.37 -5.45
CA MET A 29 -26.71 17.92 -4.16
C MET A 29 -25.32 18.46 -3.84
N HIS A 30 -25.14 18.85 -2.58
CA HIS A 30 -23.81 19.16 -2.07
C HIS A 30 -22.91 17.92 -2.09
N PRO A 31 -21.60 18.05 -2.40
CA PRO A 31 -20.65 16.92 -2.46
C PRO A 31 -20.74 15.95 -1.26
N ASP A 32 -20.81 16.45 -0.04
CA ASP A 32 -20.93 15.63 1.16
C ASP A 32 -22.20 14.75 1.17
N LEU A 33 -23.29 15.25 0.60
CA LEU A 33 -24.54 14.51 0.52
C LEU A 33 -24.50 13.44 -0.57
N GLN A 34 -23.80 13.70 -1.66
CA GLN A 34 -23.55 12.73 -2.73
C GLN A 34 -22.76 11.53 -2.18
N GLN A 35 -21.68 11.79 -1.43
CA GLN A 35 -20.90 10.74 -0.79
C GLN A 35 -21.72 9.92 0.24
N LYS A 36 -22.58 10.59 1.02
CA LYS A 36 -23.46 9.91 1.99
C LYS A 36 -24.47 8.99 1.30
N ILE A 37 -25.12 9.46 0.24
CA ILE A 37 -26.06 8.63 -0.53
C ILE A 37 -25.34 7.42 -1.12
N PHE A 38 -24.19 7.63 -1.75
CA PHE A 38 -23.40 6.54 -2.31
C PHE A 38 -23.10 5.45 -1.25
N LYS A 39 -22.63 5.83 -0.06
CA LYS A 39 -22.38 4.88 1.02
C LYS A 39 -23.65 4.16 1.52
N ILE A 40 -24.79 4.84 1.52
CA ILE A 40 -26.08 4.23 1.89
C ILE A 40 -26.49 3.17 0.88
N VAL A 41 -26.42 3.48 -0.41
CA VAL A 41 -26.82 2.52 -1.46
C VAL A 41 -25.87 1.32 -1.55
N GLN A 42 -24.57 1.52 -1.42
CA GLN A 42 -23.60 0.43 -1.38
C GLN A 42 -23.87 -0.58 -0.25
N ARG A 43 -24.27 -0.09 0.93
CA ARG A 43 -24.54 -0.96 2.08
C ARG A 43 -25.89 -1.69 2.00
N LYS A 44 -26.86 -1.11 1.30
CA LYS A 44 -28.23 -1.63 1.29
C LYS A 44 -28.51 -2.58 0.13
N PHE A 45 -27.89 -2.34 -1.01
CA PHE A 45 -28.21 -3.05 -2.25
C PHE A 45 -27.11 -4.04 -2.64
N ARG A 46 -27.53 -5.15 -3.24
CA ARG A 46 -26.60 -6.17 -3.75
C ARG A 46 -25.86 -5.68 -5.00
N GLN A 47 -26.54 -4.90 -5.84
CA GLN A 47 -25.98 -4.32 -7.04
C GLN A 47 -26.42 -2.87 -7.17
N VAL A 48 -25.48 -2.00 -7.47
CA VAL A 48 -25.69 -0.57 -7.65
C VAL A 48 -25.17 -0.18 -9.02
N ILE A 49 -26.01 0.44 -9.84
CA ILE A 49 -25.66 0.99 -11.15
C ILE A 49 -25.96 2.50 -11.07
N ILE A 50 -24.95 3.31 -11.32
CA ILE A 50 -25.07 4.78 -11.26
C ILE A 50 -24.56 5.36 -12.58
N ALA A 51 -25.38 6.14 -13.26
CA ALA A 51 -24.92 7.03 -14.31
C ALA A 51 -24.73 8.42 -13.70
N THR A 52 -23.53 8.98 -13.83
CA THR A 52 -23.20 10.26 -13.20
C THR A 52 -22.03 10.96 -13.89
N HIS A 53 -21.99 12.28 -13.76
CA HIS A 53 -20.84 13.13 -14.08
C HIS A 53 -20.13 13.64 -12.81
N SER A 54 -20.56 13.21 -11.62
CA SER A 54 -20.00 13.65 -10.35
C SER A 54 -18.63 13.05 -10.08
N VAL A 55 -17.64 13.92 -9.99
CA VAL A 55 -16.26 13.55 -9.62
C VAL A 55 -16.23 12.97 -8.21
N GLU A 56 -17.08 13.45 -7.31
CA GLU A 56 -17.20 12.97 -5.94
C GLU A 56 -17.64 11.51 -5.88
N ILE A 57 -18.61 11.12 -6.71
CA ILE A 57 -19.06 9.71 -6.79
C ILE A 57 -18.00 8.85 -7.50
N ILE A 58 -17.45 9.34 -8.62
CA ILE A 58 -16.40 8.65 -9.38
C ILE A 58 -15.17 8.36 -8.50
N SER A 59 -14.80 9.29 -7.61
CA SER A 59 -13.66 9.14 -6.71
C SER A 59 -13.82 8.06 -5.64
N LEU A 60 -15.05 7.61 -5.37
CA LEU A 60 -15.36 6.64 -4.30
C LEU A 60 -15.30 5.18 -4.76
N VAL A 61 -15.11 4.94 -6.06
CA VAL A 61 -15.10 3.60 -6.65
C VAL A 61 -13.74 3.25 -7.24
N GLU A 62 -13.48 1.96 -7.38
CA GLU A 62 -12.28 1.48 -8.04
C GLU A 62 -12.38 1.65 -9.56
N PRO A 63 -11.25 1.87 -10.27
CA PRO A 63 -11.24 2.02 -11.72
C PRO A 63 -12.03 0.92 -12.46
N LYS A 64 -11.83 -0.34 -12.07
CA LYS A 64 -12.53 -1.51 -12.64
C LYS A 64 -14.06 -1.49 -12.53
N GLN A 65 -14.62 -0.62 -11.67
CA GLN A 65 -16.05 -0.44 -11.49
C GLN A 65 -16.60 0.72 -12.34
N ILE A 66 -15.73 1.48 -13.01
CA ILE A 66 -16.08 2.63 -13.83
C ILE A 66 -16.15 2.20 -15.28
N VAL A 67 -17.31 2.45 -15.89
CA VAL A 67 -17.54 2.21 -17.32
C VAL A 67 -17.76 3.55 -18.03
N THR A 68 -16.90 3.86 -18.98
CA THR A 68 -17.08 4.99 -19.89
C THR A 68 -17.97 4.60 -21.05
N VAL A 69 -18.97 5.43 -21.33
CA VAL A 69 -19.85 5.27 -22.47
C VAL A 69 -19.66 6.45 -23.42
N ASP A 70 -19.01 6.21 -24.54
CA ASP A 70 -18.88 7.23 -25.59
C ASP A 70 -19.96 7.03 -26.67
N LYS A 71 -20.87 7.97 -26.74
CA LYS A 71 -21.96 7.97 -27.74
C LYS A 71 -21.46 8.08 -29.19
N ARG A 72 -20.30 8.71 -29.42
CA ARG A 72 -19.76 8.94 -30.78
C ARG A 72 -19.15 7.66 -31.33
N SER A 73 -18.33 6.98 -30.50
CA SER A 73 -17.67 5.73 -30.90
C SER A 73 -18.56 4.49 -30.71
N ARG A 74 -19.69 4.62 -30.00
CA ARG A 74 -20.54 3.50 -29.54
C ARG A 74 -19.78 2.42 -28.78
N LYS A 75 -18.72 2.82 -28.07
CA LYS A 75 -17.88 1.91 -27.27
C LYS A 75 -18.17 2.10 -25.80
N MET A 76 -18.10 0.97 -25.07
CA MET A 76 -18.08 0.92 -23.62
C MET A 76 -16.71 0.38 -23.22
N GLN A 77 -16.02 1.06 -22.29
CA GLN A 77 -14.72 0.65 -21.80
C GLN A 77 -14.67 0.77 -20.28
N TYR A 78 -14.14 -0.25 -19.62
CA TYR A 78 -13.79 -0.15 -18.20
C TYR A 78 -12.52 0.67 -18.07
N ALA A 79 -12.44 1.47 -17.02
CA ALA A 79 -11.19 2.11 -16.67
C ALA A 79 -10.23 1.02 -16.11
N ASP A 80 -9.02 0.95 -16.65
CA ASP A 80 -8.01 -0.04 -16.27
C ASP A 80 -7.04 0.49 -15.19
N SER A 81 -7.02 1.80 -14.98
CA SER A 81 -6.11 2.48 -14.08
C SER A 81 -6.69 3.77 -13.53
N TYR A 82 -6.11 4.25 -12.43
CA TYR A 82 -6.47 5.57 -11.88
C TYR A 82 -6.09 6.71 -12.82
N GLN A 83 -5.07 6.56 -13.66
CA GLN A 83 -4.72 7.55 -14.66
C GLN A 83 -5.83 7.68 -15.71
N ALA A 84 -6.38 6.56 -16.17
CA ALA A 84 -7.52 6.56 -17.09
C ALA A 84 -8.75 7.25 -16.48
N VAL A 85 -8.98 7.10 -15.17
CA VAL A 85 -10.05 7.81 -14.47
C VAL A 85 -9.76 9.31 -14.35
N GLN A 86 -8.52 9.72 -14.11
CA GLN A 86 -8.13 11.12 -14.08
C GLN A 86 -8.33 11.78 -15.45
N ASP A 87 -7.87 11.13 -16.51
CA ASP A 87 -8.04 11.59 -17.90
C ASP A 87 -9.54 11.75 -18.24
N LEU A 88 -10.38 10.88 -17.70
CA LEU A 88 -11.82 10.97 -17.87
C LEU A 88 -12.41 12.18 -17.13
N VAL A 89 -12.00 12.45 -15.91
CA VAL A 89 -12.41 13.62 -15.13
C VAL A 89 -11.97 14.91 -15.82
N ASP A 90 -10.75 14.96 -16.33
CA ASP A 90 -10.22 16.11 -17.06
C ASP A 90 -11.04 16.37 -18.35
N ASN A 91 -11.44 15.31 -19.05
CA ASN A 91 -12.31 15.39 -20.24
C ASN A 91 -13.75 15.84 -19.92
N LEU A 92 -14.24 15.59 -18.70
CA LEU A 92 -15.53 16.10 -18.22
C LEU A 92 -15.49 17.59 -17.84
N GLY A 93 -14.34 18.24 -17.99
CA GLY A 93 -14.13 19.65 -17.61
C GLY A 93 -13.96 19.86 -16.11
N GLY A 94 -13.67 18.78 -15.38
CA GLY A 94 -13.36 18.85 -13.95
C GLY A 94 -11.96 19.38 -13.72
N MET A 95 -11.83 20.54 -13.07
CA MET A 95 -10.52 21.05 -12.57
C MET A 95 -10.09 20.33 -11.28
N ASN A 96 -10.77 19.27 -10.90
CA ASN A 96 -10.58 18.58 -9.63
C ASN A 96 -9.54 17.47 -9.76
N ASN A 97 -8.49 17.54 -8.96
CA ASN A 97 -7.53 16.45 -8.83
C ASN A 97 -8.17 15.33 -7.99
N LEU A 98 -8.48 14.19 -8.61
CA LEU A 98 -9.06 13.01 -7.96
C LEU A 98 -8.24 12.57 -6.74
N SER A 99 -6.93 12.69 -6.81
CA SER A 99 -6.04 12.35 -5.70
C SER A 99 -6.31 13.22 -4.46
N LEU A 100 -6.57 14.52 -4.67
CA LEU A 100 -6.89 15.43 -3.56
C LEU A 100 -8.28 15.17 -2.98
N ILE A 101 -9.27 14.87 -3.82
CA ILE A 101 -10.63 14.53 -3.34
C ILE A 101 -10.61 13.24 -2.52
N ARG A 102 -9.90 12.22 -3.00
CA ARG A 102 -9.72 10.96 -2.26
C ARG A 102 -8.98 11.16 -0.94
N LEU A 103 -7.94 12.02 -0.96
CA LEU A 103 -7.19 12.38 0.23
C LEU A 103 -8.11 12.99 1.30
N GLY A 104 -8.92 13.97 0.93
CA GLY A 104 -9.88 14.62 1.83
C GLY A 104 -10.97 13.66 2.35
N GLY A 105 -11.50 12.79 1.48
CA GLY A 105 -12.55 11.83 1.84
C GLY A 105 -12.06 10.68 2.74
N ALA A 106 -10.83 10.20 2.54
CA ALA A 106 -10.26 9.09 3.30
C ALA A 106 -9.77 9.51 4.70
N ARG A 107 -9.42 10.78 4.91
CA ARG A 107 -8.73 11.31 6.11
C ARG A 107 -7.49 10.52 6.50
N LYS A 108 -6.92 9.81 5.54
CA LYS A 108 -5.71 8.99 5.67
C LYS A 108 -4.91 9.04 4.38
N CYS A 109 -3.58 9.01 4.52
CA CYS A 109 -2.65 8.85 3.41
C CYS A 109 -1.58 7.84 3.81
N VAL A 110 -1.20 6.98 2.88
CA VAL A 110 -0.18 5.97 3.10
C VAL A 110 1.01 6.26 2.18
N PHE A 111 2.16 6.45 2.78
CA PHE A 111 3.44 6.48 2.08
C PHE A 111 4.05 5.08 2.12
N VAL A 112 4.47 4.57 0.99
CA VAL A 112 5.15 3.27 0.87
C VAL A 112 6.47 3.46 0.14
N GLU A 113 7.44 2.61 0.40
CA GLU A 113 8.73 2.73 -0.25
C GLU A 113 8.64 2.47 -1.75
N GLY A 114 7.98 1.39 -2.15
CA GLY A 114 7.91 0.92 -3.53
C GLY A 114 6.50 0.60 -4.02
N LYS A 115 6.35 -0.59 -4.61
CA LYS A 115 5.09 -1.12 -5.15
C LYS A 115 4.38 -2.11 -4.20
N ASP A 116 4.71 -2.09 -2.94
CA ASP A 116 4.36 -3.09 -1.93
C ASP A 116 2.88 -3.10 -1.57
N LEU A 117 2.16 -2.03 -1.96
CA LEU A 117 0.72 -1.92 -1.71
C LEU A 117 -0.07 -3.13 -2.24
N LYS A 118 0.34 -3.69 -3.39
CA LYS A 118 -0.34 -4.88 -3.96
C LYS A 118 -0.18 -6.11 -3.08
N LEU A 119 1.03 -6.31 -2.53
CA LEU A 119 1.32 -7.42 -1.64
C LEU A 119 0.61 -7.22 -0.29
N LEU A 120 0.66 -5.99 0.25
CA LEU A 120 -0.08 -5.61 1.45
C LEU A 120 -1.59 -5.82 1.29
N SER A 121 -2.18 -5.46 0.15
CA SER A 121 -3.60 -5.68 -0.13
C SER A 121 -3.95 -7.15 -0.12
N LYS A 122 -3.11 -8.00 -0.72
CA LYS A 122 -3.31 -9.46 -0.68
C LYS A 122 -3.21 -10.03 0.73
N PHE A 123 -2.23 -9.58 1.53
CA PHE A 123 -2.15 -9.97 2.94
C PHE A 123 -3.40 -9.55 3.72
N HIS A 124 -3.86 -8.32 3.49
CA HIS A 124 -5.06 -7.81 4.14
C HIS A 124 -6.30 -8.65 3.79
N GLU A 125 -6.50 -8.98 2.52
CA GLU A 125 -7.60 -9.82 2.06
C GLU A 125 -7.58 -11.23 2.68
N LEU A 126 -6.38 -11.82 2.79
CA LEU A 126 -6.21 -13.15 3.37
C LEU A 126 -6.39 -13.17 4.89
N LEU A 127 -5.88 -12.14 5.58
CA LEU A 127 -5.90 -12.07 7.04
C LEU A 127 -7.24 -11.53 7.58
N TYR A 128 -7.94 -10.73 6.78
CA TYR A 128 -9.18 -10.06 7.18
C TYR A 128 -10.24 -10.18 6.08
N PRO A 129 -10.70 -11.42 5.75
CA PRO A 129 -11.62 -11.66 4.63
C PRO A 129 -12.98 -10.95 4.79
N ASP A 130 -13.39 -10.69 6.03
CA ASP A 130 -14.65 -9.99 6.34
C ASP A 130 -14.48 -8.47 6.43
N SER A 131 -13.30 -7.94 6.15
CA SER A 131 -13.05 -6.49 6.22
C SER A 131 -13.73 -5.77 5.06
N ASN A 132 -14.50 -4.74 5.37
CA ASN A 132 -15.06 -3.82 4.36
C ASN A 132 -14.07 -2.73 3.93
N ILE A 133 -12.82 -2.79 4.37
CA ILE A 133 -11.76 -1.82 4.05
C ILE A 133 -10.90 -2.42 2.95
N SER A 134 -10.81 -1.75 1.82
CA SER A 134 -9.82 -2.07 0.78
C SER A 134 -8.62 -1.13 0.93
N LEU A 135 -7.42 -1.70 1.06
CA LEU A 135 -6.19 -0.90 1.12
C LEU A 135 -5.93 -0.17 -0.20
N GLU A 136 -6.40 -0.73 -1.33
CA GLU A 136 -6.27 -0.10 -2.64
C GLU A 136 -7.06 1.21 -2.77
N GLN A 137 -8.07 1.41 -1.92
CA GLN A 137 -8.84 2.65 -1.87
C GLN A 137 -8.15 3.77 -1.10
N LEU A 138 -7.13 3.47 -0.31
CA LEU A 138 -6.40 4.49 0.43
C LEU A 138 -5.50 5.30 -0.51
N PRO A 139 -5.50 6.63 -0.39
CA PRO A 139 -4.53 7.46 -1.08
C PRO A 139 -3.11 7.05 -0.73
N THR A 140 -2.35 6.62 -1.72
CA THR A 140 -1.01 6.07 -1.52
C THR A 140 0.00 6.83 -2.35
N VAL A 141 1.15 7.13 -1.75
CA VAL A 141 2.28 7.80 -2.39
C VAL A 141 3.50 6.90 -2.28
N SER A 142 4.16 6.62 -3.42
CA SER A 142 5.44 5.92 -3.43
C SER A 142 6.57 6.90 -3.18
N LEU A 143 7.39 6.64 -2.16
CA LEU A 143 8.56 7.46 -1.84
C LEU A 143 9.76 7.14 -2.74
N GLY A 144 9.88 5.89 -3.21
CA GLY A 144 11.03 5.45 -3.98
C GLY A 144 12.33 5.35 -3.19
N GLY A 145 12.24 5.23 -1.87
CA GLY A 145 13.34 4.99 -0.96
C GLY A 145 13.37 5.92 0.26
N TRP A 146 14.22 5.59 1.22
CA TRP A 146 14.39 6.32 2.49
C TRP A 146 14.83 7.79 2.32
N SER A 147 15.54 8.11 1.24
CA SER A 147 16.00 9.47 0.95
C SER A 147 14.87 10.50 0.83
N ARG A 148 13.66 10.05 0.59
CA ARG A 148 12.46 10.90 0.49
C ARG A 148 11.56 10.84 1.73
N PHE A 149 12.04 10.28 2.82
CA PHE A 149 11.29 10.19 4.08
C PHE A 149 10.85 11.58 4.61
N ASP A 150 11.67 12.60 4.41
CA ASP A 150 11.34 13.97 4.81
C ASP A 150 10.08 14.53 4.10
N GLU A 151 9.72 13.99 2.92
CA GLU A 151 8.46 14.36 2.25
C GLU A 151 7.25 13.82 3.04
N ALA A 152 7.34 12.59 3.55
CA ALA A 152 6.30 12.02 4.40
C ALA A 152 6.16 12.76 5.74
N LEU A 153 7.30 13.18 6.34
CA LEU A 153 7.30 14.01 7.56
C LEU A 153 6.61 15.35 7.32
N GLY A 154 6.99 16.04 6.23
CA GLY A 154 6.39 17.34 5.86
C GLY A 154 4.89 17.24 5.62
N ALA A 155 4.46 16.20 4.89
CA ALA A 155 3.04 15.94 4.65
C ALA A 155 2.28 15.62 5.94
N ALA A 156 2.85 14.79 6.82
CA ALA A 156 2.23 14.41 8.08
C ALA A 156 1.99 15.62 8.99
N ARG A 157 3.00 16.47 9.14
CA ARG A 157 2.91 17.70 9.92
C ARG A 157 1.85 18.64 9.33
N LEU A 158 1.90 18.88 8.01
CA LEU A 158 0.95 19.75 7.33
C LEU A 158 -0.50 19.28 7.54
N PHE A 159 -0.77 18.00 7.31
CA PHE A 159 -2.13 17.46 7.45
C PHE A 159 -2.59 17.47 8.91
N TYR A 160 -1.71 17.17 9.85
CA TYR A 160 -2.01 17.22 11.27
C TYR A 160 -2.43 18.64 11.70
N ASP A 161 -1.63 19.66 11.35
CA ASP A 161 -1.88 21.04 11.71
C ASP A 161 -3.18 21.57 11.07
N GLN A 162 -3.43 21.25 9.80
CA GLN A 162 -4.61 21.73 9.08
C GLN A 162 -5.93 21.06 9.51
N THR A 163 -5.85 19.89 10.11
CA THR A 163 -7.04 19.09 10.48
C THR A 163 -7.18 18.88 11.98
N ASN A 164 -6.37 19.56 12.79
CA ASN A 164 -6.31 19.34 14.25
C ASN A 164 -6.15 17.84 14.62
N GLY A 165 -5.32 17.13 13.88
CA GLY A 165 -5.01 15.72 14.11
C GLY A 165 -6.08 14.72 13.63
N GLU A 166 -7.13 15.17 12.93
CA GLU A 166 -8.13 14.24 12.36
C GLU A 166 -7.58 13.43 11.19
N PHE A 167 -6.64 14.00 10.42
CA PHE A 167 -6.01 13.31 9.30
C PHE A 167 -4.82 12.46 9.79
N LYS A 168 -4.77 11.20 9.36
CA LYS A 168 -3.71 10.27 9.74
C LYS A 168 -2.79 9.98 8.56
N THR A 169 -1.52 10.25 8.74
CA THR A 169 -0.47 9.91 7.78
C THR A 169 0.28 8.68 8.27
N ILE A 170 0.43 7.70 7.40
CA ILE A 170 1.09 6.42 7.67
C ILE A 170 2.25 6.30 6.70
N CYS A 171 3.40 5.84 7.17
CA CYS A 171 4.56 5.55 6.33
C CYS A 171 5.03 4.12 6.59
N ILE A 172 5.21 3.34 5.54
CA ILE A 172 5.68 1.95 5.60
C ILE A 172 6.97 1.87 4.77
N LEU A 173 8.05 1.46 5.42
CA LEU A 173 9.37 1.34 4.81
C LEU A 173 9.93 -0.06 4.96
N ASP A 174 10.69 -0.50 3.98
CA ASP A 174 11.53 -1.67 4.08
C ASP A 174 12.67 -1.40 5.07
N ARG A 175 13.08 -2.41 5.81
CA ARG A 175 14.23 -2.30 6.71
C ARG A 175 15.53 -2.20 5.94
N ASP A 176 15.60 -2.89 4.83
CA ASP A 176 16.81 -3.08 4.05
C ASP A 176 18.02 -3.46 4.93
N TYR A 177 19.16 -2.81 4.72
CA TYR A 177 20.39 -3.01 5.51
C TYR A 177 20.61 -1.89 6.53
N HIS A 178 19.53 -1.20 6.94
CA HIS A 178 19.60 -0.15 7.94
C HIS A 178 19.87 -0.72 9.35
N PHE A 179 20.65 0.03 10.10
CA PHE A 179 21.03 -0.28 11.47
C PHE A 179 19.93 0.14 12.45
N ASP A 180 19.90 -0.49 13.64
CA ASP A 180 18.87 -0.23 14.64
C ASP A 180 18.88 1.24 15.11
N GLU A 181 20.04 1.87 15.18
CA GLU A 181 20.19 3.29 15.56
C GLU A 181 19.56 4.23 14.51
N GLU A 182 19.72 3.91 13.22
CA GLU A 182 19.12 4.68 12.12
C GLU A 182 17.59 4.59 12.18
N ILE A 183 17.07 3.39 12.40
CA ILE A 183 15.63 3.13 12.52
C ILE A 183 15.06 3.85 13.75
N ALA A 184 15.75 3.79 14.90
CA ALA A 184 15.32 4.49 16.10
C ALA A 184 15.24 6.01 15.89
N GLU A 185 16.20 6.59 15.16
CA GLU A 185 16.16 8.02 14.80
C GLU A 185 14.99 8.35 13.88
N LEU A 186 14.63 7.47 12.93
CA LEU A 186 13.44 7.67 12.10
C LEU A 186 12.15 7.66 12.92
N TYR A 187 12.02 6.71 13.85
CA TYR A 187 10.84 6.66 14.72
C TYR A 187 10.71 7.93 15.57
N ARG A 188 11.83 8.44 16.10
CA ARG A 188 11.85 9.71 16.84
C ARG A 188 11.36 10.88 15.97
N LYS A 189 11.90 11.03 14.75
CA LYS A 189 11.47 12.06 13.80
C LYS A 189 10.00 11.91 13.40
N ALA A 190 9.53 10.69 13.21
CA ALA A 190 8.14 10.39 12.87
C ALA A 190 7.19 10.85 14.00
N GLU A 191 7.51 10.54 15.24
CA GLU A 191 6.73 10.93 16.41
C GLU A 191 6.64 12.45 16.55
N GLU A 192 7.77 13.16 16.40
CA GLU A 192 7.83 14.62 16.44
C GLU A 192 6.98 15.31 15.36
N ASN A 193 6.71 14.61 14.25
CA ASN A 193 5.96 15.15 13.11
C ASN A 193 4.58 14.47 12.92
N HIS A 194 4.09 13.75 13.92
CA HIS A 194 2.77 13.09 13.90
C HIS A 194 2.60 12.07 12.76
N LEU A 195 3.70 11.45 12.31
CA LEU A 195 3.71 10.42 11.31
C LEU A 195 3.64 9.03 11.96
N ASN A 196 2.68 8.21 11.57
CA ASN A 196 2.63 6.81 11.97
C ASN A 196 3.61 6.02 11.11
N LEU A 197 4.83 5.80 11.60
CA LEU A 197 5.86 5.05 10.90
C LEU A 197 5.77 3.58 11.23
N HIS A 198 5.94 2.73 10.23
CA HIS A 198 6.22 1.31 10.36
C HIS A 198 7.42 0.95 9.49
N VAL A 199 8.47 0.43 10.10
CA VAL A 199 9.62 -0.18 9.40
C VAL A 199 9.53 -1.68 9.60
N TRP A 200 9.61 -2.45 8.52
CA TRP A 200 9.57 -3.92 8.62
C TRP A 200 10.70 -4.43 9.52
N GLU A 201 10.45 -5.50 10.28
CA GLU A 201 11.48 -6.16 11.07
C GLU A 201 12.46 -6.96 10.21
N LYS A 202 11.93 -7.59 9.14
CA LYS A 202 12.72 -8.27 8.11
C LYS A 202 13.18 -7.27 7.06
N LYS A 203 14.13 -7.66 6.21
CA LYS A 203 14.73 -6.78 5.21
C LYS A 203 13.66 -6.09 4.34
N GLU A 204 12.75 -6.84 3.78
CA GLU A 204 11.67 -6.35 2.93
C GLU A 204 10.41 -7.19 3.14
N ILE A 205 9.26 -6.72 2.67
CA ILE A 205 7.97 -7.41 2.88
C ILE A 205 7.97 -8.82 2.31
N GLU A 206 8.68 -9.10 1.24
CA GLU A 206 8.81 -10.42 0.63
C GLU A 206 9.43 -11.44 1.59
N ASN A 207 10.32 -11.02 2.48
CA ASN A 207 10.95 -11.94 3.45
C ASN A 207 9.95 -12.53 4.46
N TYR A 208 8.73 -12.00 4.57
CA TYR A 208 7.69 -12.57 5.43
C TYR A 208 7.04 -13.83 4.84
N ILE A 209 7.04 -13.96 3.51
CA ILE A 209 6.55 -15.18 2.84
C ILE A 209 7.66 -16.22 2.61
N LEU A 210 8.92 -15.83 2.77
CA LEU A 210 10.06 -16.73 2.63
C LEU A 210 10.28 -17.51 3.93
N THR A 211 9.46 -18.53 4.14
CA THR A 211 9.69 -19.54 5.18
C THR A 211 10.12 -20.84 4.52
N PRO A 212 10.94 -21.68 5.18
CA PRO A 212 11.34 -22.98 4.59
C PRO A 212 10.15 -23.80 4.14
N GLN A 213 9.05 -23.80 4.92
CA GLN A 213 7.83 -24.54 4.60
C GLN A 213 7.12 -23.97 3.38
N SER A 214 7.06 -22.64 3.23
CA SER A 214 6.41 -22.01 2.08
C SER A 214 7.19 -22.29 0.80
N ILE A 215 8.52 -22.19 0.85
CA ILE A 215 9.39 -22.49 -0.28
C ILE A 215 9.27 -23.96 -0.67
N PHE A 216 9.32 -24.88 0.32
CA PHE A 216 9.20 -26.31 0.06
C PHE A 216 7.87 -26.69 -0.60
N ARG A 217 6.76 -26.04 -0.21
CA ARG A 217 5.46 -26.25 -0.85
C ARG A 217 5.43 -25.84 -2.32
N LEU A 218 6.18 -24.81 -2.70
CA LEU A 218 6.24 -24.33 -4.09
C LEU A 218 6.96 -25.30 -5.03
N ILE A 219 7.94 -26.07 -4.52
CA ILE A 219 8.69 -27.04 -5.34
C ILE A 219 7.99 -28.39 -5.47
N GLU A 220 6.83 -28.59 -4.84
CA GLU A 220 5.96 -29.78 -4.96
C GLU A 220 6.68 -31.12 -4.77
N GLN A 221 7.68 -31.18 -3.90
CA GLN A 221 8.45 -32.39 -3.62
C GLN A 221 7.81 -33.24 -2.51
N PRO A 222 8.05 -34.59 -2.50
CA PRO A 222 7.59 -35.45 -1.41
C PRO A 222 8.10 -35.01 -0.05
N GLN A 223 7.27 -35.11 0.99
CA GLN A 223 7.58 -34.62 2.34
C GLN A 223 8.87 -35.25 2.94
N GLU A 224 9.19 -36.47 2.53
CA GLU A 224 10.39 -37.17 2.96
C GLU A 224 11.69 -36.47 2.52
N THR A 225 11.65 -35.64 1.48
CA THR A 225 12.79 -34.90 0.97
C THR A 225 13.02 -33.57 1.70
N TYR A 226 12.13 -33.18 2.62
CA TYR A 226 12.23 -31.92 3.36
C TYR A 226 13.57 -31.69 4.08
N PRO A 227 14.20 -32.70 4.75
CA PRO A 227 15.53 -32.51 5.35
C PRO A 227 16.62 -32.19 4.33
N ILE A 228 16.60 -32.84 3.16
CA ILE A 228 17.55 -32.60 2.06
C ILE A 228 17.34 -31.18 1.53
N PHE A 229 16.10 -30.76 1.36
CA PHE A 229 15.77 -29.40 0.96
C PHE A 229 16.33 -28.37 1.92
N LEU A 230 16.24 -28.57 3.24
CA LEU A 230 16.80 -27.65 4.24
C LEU A 230 18.33 -27.51 4.12
N GLU A 231 19.03 -28.60 3.82
CA GLU A 231 20.48 -28.58 3.59
C GLU A 231 20.80 -27.77 2.32
N CYS A 232 20.09 -28.03 1.20
CA CYS A 232 20.25 -27.27 -0.04
C CYS A 232 19.96 -25.77 0.18
N LEU A 233 18.86 -25.43 0.85
CA LEU A 233 18.50 -24.06 1.15
C LEU A 233 19.58 -23.37 2.00
N SER A 234 20.17 -24.09 2.98
CA SER A 234 21.25 -23.55 3.81
C SER A 234 22.53 -23.26 2.99
N ILE A 235 22.84 -24.10 2.00
CA ILE A 235 23.97 -23.89 1.08
C ILE A 235 23.74 -22.65 0.20
N GLU A 236 22.55 -22.52 -0.37
CA GLU A 236 22.20 -21.36 -1.21
C GLU A 236 22.24 -20.05 -0.41
N LEU A 237 21.71 -20.05 0.80
CA LEU A 237 21.78 -18.88 1.67
C LEU A 237 23.23 -18.52 2.04
N GLU A 238 24.11 -19.50 2.24
CA GLU A 238 25.53 -19.21 2.50
C GLU A 238 26.22 -18.53 1.31
N GLN A 239 25.81 -18.83 0.08
CA GLN A 239 26.30 -18.12 -1.11
C GLN A 239 25.86 -16.64 -1.11
N LEU A 240 24.66 -16.32 -0.59
CA LEU A 240 24.15 -14.95 -0.48
C LEU A 240 24.78 -14.13 0.64
N LYS A 241 25.57 -14.75 1.54
CA LYS A 241 26.18 -14.07 2.69
C LYS A 241 27.06 -12.90 2.29
N GLN A 242 27.89 -13.08 1.28
CA GLN A 242 28.80 -12.02 0.81
C GLN A 242 28.03 -10.84 0.18
N GLN A 243 26.96 -11.12 -0.52
CA GLN A 243 26.08 -10.09 -1.06
C GLN A 243 25.38 -9.31 0.05
N THR A 244 24.88 -10.00 1.08
CA THR A 244 24.28 -9.39 2.27
C THR A 244 25.28 -8.50 3.01
N LEU A 245 26.54 -8.96 3.18
CA LEU A 245 27.61 -8.15 3.74
C LEU A 245 27.87 -6.90 2.90
N GLY A 246 27.88 -7.03 1.57
CA GLY A 246 27.99 -5.90 0.64
C GLY A 246 26.90 -4.86 0.86
N GLY A 247 25.66 -5.30 1.07
CA GLY A 247 24.53 -4.40 1.37
C GLY A 247 24.74 -3.57 2.65
N PHE A 248 25.22 -4.19 3.74
CA PHE A 248 25.59 -3.44 4.96
C PHE A 248 26.77 -2.49 4.74
N MET A 249 27.75 -2.89 3.94
CA MET A 249 28.87 -2.01 3.58
C MET A 249 28.41 -0.79 2.78
N ASP A 250 27.57 -0.99 1.78
CA ASP A 250 27.00 0.09 0.97
C ASP A 250 26.19 1.08 1.84
N GLN A 251 25.45 0.57 2.83
CA GLN A 251 24.72 1.41 3.76
C GLN A 251 25.65 2.27 4.63
N LEU A 252 26.75 1.68 5.13
CA LEU A 252 27.77 2.43 5.87
C LEU A 252 28.49 3.45 4.99
N ASP A 253 28.69 3.15 3.71
CA ASP A 253 29.30 4.09 2.76
C ASP A 253 28.45 5.33 2.50
N ARG A 254 27.13 5.17 2.49
CA ARG A 254 26.19 6.29 2.37
C ARG A 254 26.19 7.18 3.60
N ASN A 255 26.20 6.58 4.80
CA ASN A 255 25.95 7.28 6.05
C ASN A 255 27.24 7.72 6.80
N CYS A 256 28.33 6.99 6.65
CA CYS A 256 29.57 7.20 7.39
C CYS A 256 30.71 7.67 6.46
N ARG A 257 30.47 8.77 5.73
CA ARG A 257 31.52 9.37 4.87
C ARG A 257 32.71 9.80 5.72
N GLY A 258 33.89 9.28 5.39
CA GLY A 258 35.15 9.62 6.08
C GLY A 258 35.64 8.59 7.13
N GLN A 259 34.89 7.54 7.42
CA GLN A 259 35.41 6.41 8.21
C GLN A 259 36.29 5.49 7.34
N ALA A 260 37.32 4.90 7.96
CA ALA A 260 38.19 3.95 7.28
C ALA A 260 37.41 2.68 6.86
N SER A 261 37.65 2.18 5.65
CA SER A 261 36.99 0.98 5.10
C SER A 261 37.12 -0.24 5.99
N SER A 262 38.28 -0.42 6.69
CA SER A 262 38.46 -1.51 7.65
C SER A 262 37.49 -1.45 8.82
N ARG A 263 37.20 -0.25 9.35
CA ARG A 263 36.23 -0.06 10.44
C ARG A 263 34.80 -0.35 9.98
N LYS A 264 34.43 0.13 8.79
CA LYS A 264 33.11 -0.18 8.19
C LYS A 264 32.92 -1.67 8.00
N TYR A 265 33.95 -2.36 7.50
CA TYR A 265 33.93 -3.81 7.33
C TYR A 265 33.71 -4.53 8.68
N GLN A 266 34.38 -4.11 9.75
CA GLN A 266 34.18 -4.69 11.07
C GLN A 266 32.75 -4.50 11.57
N ILE A 267 32.17 -3.31 11.40
CA ILE A 267 30.80 -3.01 11.81
C ILE A 267 29.81 -3.85 10.97
N ALA A 268 29.97 -3.89 9.65
CA ALA A 268 29.10 -4.66 8.77
C ALA A 268 29.15 -6.16 9.09
N THR A 269 30.35 -6.68 9.35
CA THR A 269 30.53 -8.10 9.71
C THR A 269 29.87 -8.42 11.04
N ALA A 270 30.04 -7.58 12.06
CA ALA A 270 29.41 -7.78 13.35
C ALA A 270 27.86 -7.76 13.26
N GLU A 271 27.30 -6.84 12.48
CA GLU A 271 25.86 -6.77 12.27
C GLU A 271 25.33 -7.97 11.47
N LEU A 272 26.07 -8.40 10.45
CA LEU A 272 25.73 -9.61 9.71
C LEU A 272 25.75 -10.84 10.63
N GLU A 273 26.80 -11.05 11.41
CA GLU A 273 26.91 -12.19 12.33
C GLU A 273 25.75 -12.24 13.33
N LYS A 274 25.33 -11.08 13.85
CA LYS A 274 24.17 -10.96 14.73
C LYS A 274 22.87 -11.47 14.06
N ARG A 275 22.74 -11.31 12.74
CA ARG A 275 21.53 -11.63 11.96
C ARG A 275 21.67 -12.87 11.06
N TRP A 276 22.75 -13.66 11.21
CA TRP A 276 23.05 -14.83 10.35
C TRP A 276 23.07 -16.16 11.11
N GLY A 277 22.49 -16.18 12.32
CA GLY A 277 22.57 -17.34 13.23
C GLY A 277 21.79 -18.54 12.73
N THR A 278 20.50 -18.44 12.70
CA THR A 278 19.58 -19.51 12.28
C THR A 278 19.23 -19.39 10.79
N LEU A 279 18.60 -20.43 10.24
CA LEU A 279 18.06 -20.41 8.89
C LEU A 279 17.02 -19.29 8.70
N GLU A 280 16.18 -19.08 9.72
CA GLU A 280 15.16 -18.04 9.72
C GLU A 280 15.77 -16.63 9.78
N ASP A 281 16.84 -16.44 10.55
CA ASP A 281 17.59 -15.18 10.60
C ASP A 281 18.17 -14.85 9.21
N ARG A 282 18.77 -15.82 8.54
CA ARG A 282 19.33 -15.67 7.19
C ARG A 282 18.24 -15.31 6.16
N LEU A 283 17.08 -15.98 6.21
CA LEU A 283 15.92 -15.68 5.38
C LEU A 283 15.32 -14.30 5.66
N SER A 284 15.52 -13.77 6.87
CA SER A 284 14.99 -12.46 7.25
C SER A 284 15.82 -11.28 6.71
N VAL A 285 17.10 -11.49 6.41
CA VAL A 285 18.05 -10.43 6.04
C VAL A 285 18.62 -10.56 4.62
N CYS A 286 18.54 -11.74 4.01
CA CYS A 286 18.97 -11.92 2.63
C CYS A 286 18.08 -11.15 1.63
N ASN A 287 18.57 -10.94 0.41
CA ASN A 287 17.73 -10.41 -0.66
C ASN A 287 16.70 -11.44 -1.07
N GLY A 288 15.44 -11.22 -0.66
CA GLY A 288 14.34 -12.14 -0.91
C GLY A 288 14.02 -12.34 -2.39
N LYS A 289 14.16 -11.28 -3.20
CA LYS A 289 13.90 -11.32 -4.64
C LYS A 289 14.94 -12.18 -5.37
N ASP A 290 16.20 -12.05 -4.96
CA ASP A 290 17.27 -12.88 -5.53
C ASP A 290 17.08 -14.34 -5.15
N LEU A 291 16.76 -14.64 -3.90
CA LEU A 291 16.49 -15.99 -3.44
C LEU A 291 15.32 -16.63 -4.23
N ILE A 292 14.22 -15.92 -4.43
CA ILE A 292 13.07 -16.40 -5.21
C ILE A 292 13.48 -16.70 -6.66
N SER A 293 14.38 -15.94 -7.24
CA SER A 293 14.83 -16.16 -8.61
C SER A 293 15.76 -17.37 -8.77
N HIS A 294 16.35 -17.86 -7.67
CA HIS A 294 17.25 -19.03 -7.65
C HIS A 294 16.51 -20.34 -7.34
N ILE A 295 15.30 -20.27 -6.81
CA ILE A 295 14.41 -21.41 -6.52
C ILE A 295 13.54 -21.74 -7.73
#